data_b18e0c86a4123fc4c6feb40218d16674
#
_entry.id   b18e0c86a4123fc4c6feb40218d16674
#
_cell.length_a   1.000
_cell.length_b   1.000
_cell.length_c   1.000
_cell.angle_alpha   90.00
_cell.angle_beta   90.00
_cell.angle_gamma   90.00
#
_symmetry.space_group_name_H-M   'P 1'
#
loop_
_entity.id
_entity.type
_entity.pdbx_description
1 polymer ?
#
loop_
_entity_poly.entity_id
_entity_poly.type
_entity_poly.pdbx_seq_one_letter_code
_entity_poly.pdbx_strand_id
1 'polypeptide(L)'
;MLLLVGTAIFVSCSQDEEMSGENMDSLQSFQISVLDGGFQDMDANKTRATESDYSTKFVEGDAIGVFAVRNEAIVGEINNRKFTMQDGIWTLDDGGDEIEYKGSEFQRMNFYAYYPYDPNVTFEPAKTNPFETYVNNWKVGADQSEGEYTKYDLMTSIGAVDGDRMKGKIAFTMKHQMALAVIQMPEIVYDFTNANIDDYTLPAGVGSFTLNDVDATPYYQESTDTYRFLVNPNKPFSIKGTYEGVRNMEYTADGSLENGTAKKYTINDPNKIDFTLAVGDYYCADGRIVSKDAVTVPDNVIGIVCYVGNPQPSALPADPSYTEDNDALRRDYPNCKHGLVIALNNADVNGTKVAPFANSRDFFYGSWFTTDEDWMGKFISSETRDPLPGILGYNNAVLMENSPNKTLSCDGALNYINAYRTAVPVPASACEWFLPSLRELADLVDVVSTVNTKIAAAGGEELIENGGNGSRYWSSNERPGNSYVVYQHNLVSGGISTPYRSAGSTAGVFRMMLAF
;
A
#
# COMPACT_ATOMS: atom_id res chain seq x y z
N MET A 1 20.75 8.17 -24.77
CA MET A 1 21.40 8.62 -23.54
C MET A 1 21.41 10.14 -23.55
N LEU A 2 20.34 10.75 -23.08
CA LEU A 2 20.28 12.18 -22.84
C LEU A 2 19.44 12.41 -21.58
N LEU A 3 20.12 12.70 -20.49
CA LEU A 3 19.57 13.04 -19.19
C LEU A 3 18.92 14.43 -19.31
N LEU A 4 17.61 14.53 -19.17
CA LEU A 4 16.94 15.82 -18.96
C LEU A 4 16.80 16.04 -17.45
N VAL A 5 17.77 16.74 -16.88
CA VAL A 5 17.70 17.31 -15.54
C VAL A 5 16.78 18.51 -15.60
N GLY A 6 15.59 18.39 -15.10
CA GLY A 6 14.67 19.51 -14.90
C GLY A 6 15.12 20.34 -13.71
N THR A 7 15.93 21.35 -13.96
CA THR A 7 16.26 22.40 -12.99
C THR A 7 15.05 23.31 -12.80
N ALA A 8 14.38 23.18 -11.65
CA ALA A 8 13.45 24.20 -11.19
C ALA A 8 14.24 25.47 -10.88
N ILE A 9 14.15 26.44 -11.77
CA ILE A 9 14.71 27.78 -11.58
C ILE A 9 13.75 28.51 -10.62
N PHE A 10 14.14 28.64 -9.36
CA PHE A 10 13.56 29.66 -8.50
C PHE A 10 14.03 31.01 -8.99
N VAL A 11 13.19 31.70 -9.73
CA VAL A 11 13.40 33.09 -10.04
C VAL A 11 13.08 33.89 -8.79
N SER A 12 14.10 34.22 -8.00
CA SER A 12 14.04 35.28 -7.02
C SER A 12 14.01 36.60 -7.80
N CYS A 13 12.83 37.10 -8.08
CA CYS A 13 12.67 38.50 -8.46
C CYS A 13 12.71 39.35 -7.21
N SER A 14 13.88 39.85 -6.86
CA SER A 14 13.97 41.07 -6.09
C SER A 14 13.66 42.24 -7.07
N GLN A 15 12.38 42.56 -7.20
CA GLN A 15 12.00 43.88 -7.66
C GLN A 15 11.79 44.72 -6.40
N ASP A 16 12.73 45.62 -6.14
CA ASP A 16 12.46 46.85 -5.40
C ASP A 16 11.42 47.64 -6.22
N GLU A 17 10.15 47.29 -6.07
CA GLU A 17 9.09 48.23 -6.43
C GLU A 17 9.06 49.29 -5.34
N GLU A 18 9.41 50.52 -5.70
CA GLU A 18 9.10 51.71 -4.92
C GLU A 18 7.62 51.63 -4.51
N MET A 19 7.38 51.46 -3.22
CA MET A 19 6.04 51.44 -2.61
C MET A 19 5.39 52.82 -2.87
N SER A 20 4.66 52.91 -3.97
CA SER A 20 3.59 53.92 -4.08
C SER A 20 2.61 53.66 -2.95
N GLY A 21 2.44 54.65 -2.05
CA GLY A 21 1.70 54.53 -0.81
C GLY A 21 0.34 53.85 -0.92
N GLU A 22 0.34 52.55 -0.85
CA GLU A 22 -0.85 51.79 -0.55
C GLU A 22 -1.21 52.03 0.91
N ASN A 23 -2.46 52.39 1.12
CA ASN A 23 -3.03 52.81 2.39
C ASN A 23 -2.86 51.66 3.39
N MET A 24 -1.83 51.71 4.25
CA MET A 24 -1.48 50.70 5.25
C MET A 24 -2.59 50.44 6.28
N ASP A 25 -3.65 51.25 6.24
CA ASP A 25 -4.86 51.12 7.05
C ASP A 25 -6.04 50.45 6.30
N SER A 26 -5.87 49.95 5.07
CA SER A 26 -6.92 49.20 4.41
C SER A 26 -7.09 47.83 5.07
N LEU A 27 -8.34 47.43 5.32
CA LEU A 27 -8.68 46.09 5.80
C LEU A 27 -8.19 45.03 4.79
N GLN A 28 -7.43 44.08 5.28
CA GLN A 28 -6.94 42.94 4.51
C GLN A 28 -7.62 41.66 5.01
N SER A 29 -7.75 40.64 4.14
CA SER A 29 -8.19 39.32 4.57
C SER A 29 -7.09 38.61 5.36
N PHE A 30 -7.44 38.04 6.50
CA PHE A 30 -6.52 37.24 7.32
C PHE A 30 -6.40 35.84 6.73
N GLN A 31 -5.20 35.48 6.27
CA GLN A 31 -4.90 34.20 5.64
C GLN A 31 -3.83 33.45 6.43
N ILE A 32 -4.05 32.15 6.62
CA ILE A 32 -3.14 31.29 7.37
C ILE A 32 -2.60 30.20 6.45
N SER A 33 -1.31 29.92 6.58
CA SER A 33 -0.68 28.70 6.08
C SER A 33 0.01 27.98 7.23
N VAL A 34 -0.04 26.65 7.23
CA VAL A 34 0.54 25.81 8.28
C VAL A 34 1.39 24.74 7.62
N LEU A 35 2.64 24.63 8.07
CA LEU A 35 3.58 23.63 7.65
C LEU A 35 3.98 22.79 8.86
N ASP A 36 3.98 21.47 8.71
CA ASP A 36 4.58 20.59 9.69
C ASP A 36 6.11 20.59 9.55
N GLY A 37 6.81 20.77 10.66
CA GLY A 37 8.27 20.72 10.73
C GLY A 37 8.85 19.31 10.80
N GLY A 38 8.00 18.29 10.96
CA GLY A 38 8.38 16.88 11.12
C GLY A 38 9.05 16.55 12.45
N PHE A 39 9.12 15.26 12.77
CA PHE A 39 9.97 14.77 13.85
C PHE A 39 11.43 14.72 13.42
N GLN A 40 12.35 15.02 14.33
CA GLN A 40 13.77 14.87 14.10
C GLN A 40 14.19 13.42 14.34
N ASP A 41 14.71 12.74 13.32
CA ASP A 41 15.24 11.38 13.44
C ASP A 41 16.52 11.38 14.31
N MET A 42 16.52 10.60 15.39
CA MET A 42 17.69 10.45 16.28
C MET A 42 18.78 9.56 15.71
N ASP A 43 18.43 8.67 14.78
CA ASP A 43 19.38 7.71 14.16
C ASP A 43 20.00 8.27 12.86
N ALA A 44 19.46 9.36 12.32
CA ALA A 44 20.02 10.03 11.14
C ALA A 44 21.36 10.68 11.49
N ASN A 45 22.44 10.16 10.95
CA ASN A 45 23.72 10.86 10.90
C ASN A 45 23.47 12.23 10.24
N LYS A 46 23.78 13.32 10.94
CA LYS A 46 23.53 14.75 10.66
C LYS A 46 23.76 15.19 9.19
N THR A 47 23.10 14.56 8.24
CA THR A 47 22.97 15.05 6.87
C THR A 47 21.62 15.79 6.76
N ARG A 48 21.64 16.94 6.10
CA ARG A 48 20.52 17.88 5.99
C ARG A 48 19.34 17.38 5.12
N ALA A 49 19.10 16.08 5.06
CA ALA A 49 17.93 15.50 4.40
C ALA A 49 16.93 15.11 5.50
N THR A 50 15.86 15.87 5.61
CA THR A 50 14.65 15.47 6.34
C THR A 50 14.01 14.31 5.58
N GLU A 51 13.95 13.13 6.19
CA GLU A 51 13.17 12.03 5.66
C GLU A 51 11.68 12.42 5.71
N SER A 52 10.99 12.28 4.60
CA SER A 52 9.56 12.60 4.45
C SER A 52 8.64 11.70 5.29
N ASP A 53 9.17 10.66 5.91
CA ASP A 53 8.42 9.61 6.61
C ASP A 53 7.94 9.97 8.01
N TYR A 54 8.45 11.07 8.60
CA TYR A 54 8.12 11.52 9.95
C TYR A 54 7.39 12.88 9.96
N SER A 55 6.68 13.20 8.91
CA SER A 55 5.86 14.41 8.82
C SER A 55 4.37 14.06 8.74
N THR A 56 3.56 14.91 9.33
CA THR A 56 2.10 14.82 9.29
C THR A 56 1.55 15.70 8.17
N LYS A 57 0.62 15.19 7.39
CA LYS A 57 -0.14 16.00 6.43
C LYS A 57 -1.48 16.35 7.03
N PHE A 58 -1.77 17.65 7.12
CA PHE A 58 -3.10 18.11 7.52
C PHE A 58 -4.13 17.78 6.43
N VAL A 59 -5.29 17.28 6.86
CA VAL A 59 -6.36 16.82 5.98
C VAL A 59 -7.65 17.58 6.28
N GLU A 60 -8.64 17.39 5.44
CA GLU A 60 -9.98 17.96 5.60
C GLU A 60 -10.55 17.70 7.00
N GLY A 61 -11.00 18.75 7.68
CA GLY A 61 -11.54 18.69 9.03
C GLY A 61 -10.51 18.88 10.16
N ASP A 62 -9.20 18.84 9.89
CA ASP A 62 -8.19 19.19 10.90
C ASP A 62 -8.40 20.62 11.39
N ALA A 63 -8.19 20.85 12.70
CA ALA A 63 -8.41 22.16 13.30
C ALA A 63 -7.23 22.59 14.17
N ILE A 64 -6.85 23.87 14.06
CA ILE A 64 -5.83 24.54 14.87
C ILE A 64 -6.42 25.67 15.69
N GLY A 65 -5.78 25.97 16.82
CA GLY A 65 -6.06 27.19 17.58
C GLY A 65 -4.99 28.24 17.36
N VAL A 66 -5.41 29.49 17.19
CA VAL A 66 -4.53 30.63 16.92
C VAL A 66 -4.67 31.71 17.96
N PHE A 67 -3.53 32.22 18.43
CA PHE A 67 -3.41 33.36 19.34
C PHE A 67 -2.58 34.49 18.72
N ALA A 68 -2.91 35.73 19.04
CA ALA A 68 -2.02 36.85 18.82
C ALA A 68 -1.64 37.51 20.17
N VAL A 69 -0.36 37.84 20.31
CA VAL A 69 0.21 38.44 21.53
C VAL A 69 0.89 39.76 21.19
N ARG A 70 0.60 40.78 21.98
CA ARG A 70 1.27 42.09 21.94
C ARG A 70 1.56 42.56 23.35
N ASN A 71 2.82 42.93 23.63
CA ASN A 71 3.27 43.35 24.94
C ASN A 71 2.91 42.36 26.06
N GLU A 72 3.20 41.07 25.83
CA GLU A 72 2.95 39.97 26.79
C GLU A 72 1.47 39.75 27.14
N ALA A 73 0.55 40.30 26.37
CA ALA A 73 -0.89 40.14 26.54
C ALA A 73 -1.56 39.63 25.27
N ILE A 74 -2.57 38.79 25.43
CA ILE A 74 -3.38 38.28 24.31
C ILE A 74 -4.16 39.48 23.71
N VAL A 75 -4.17 39.56 22.40
CA VAL A 75 -5.03 40.49 21.67
C VAL A 75 -6.43 39.89 21.60
N GLY A 76 -7.40 40.56 22.23
CA GLY A 76 -8.72 39.98 22.52
C GLY A 76 -9.49 39.45 21.31
N GLU A 77 -9.25 40.01 20.14
CA GLU A 77 -9.89 39.57 18.88
C GLU A 77 -9.28 38.25 18.32
N ILE A 78 -8.04 37.90 18.72
CA ILE A 78 -7.35 36.67 18.29
C ILE A 78 -6.91 35.91 19.54
N ASN A 79 -7.90 35.36 20.23
CA ASN A 79 -7.75 34.57 21.44
C ASN A 79 -8.36 33.17 21.19
N ASN A 80 -7.52 32.17 20.99
CA ASN A 80 -7.89 30.78 20.68
C ASN A 80 -8.90 30.67 19.51
N ARG A 81 -8.66 31.42 18.42
CA ARG A 81 -9.52 31.37 17.24
C ARG A 81 -9.30 30.03 16.53
N LYS A 82 -10.40 29.33 16.25
CA LYS A 82 -10.37 28.03 15.58
C LYS A 82 -10.32 28.21 14.06
N PHE A 83 -9.34 27.58 13.43
CA PHE A 83 -9.26 27.45 11.99
C PHE A 83 -9.33 25.97 11.61
N THR A 84 -10.17 25.64 10.63
CA THR A 84 -10.36 24.27 10.14
C THR A 84 -9.89 24.17 8.69
N MET A 85 -9.26 23.05 8.34
CA MET A 85 -8.89 22.74 6.96
C MET A 85 -10.15 22.42 6.16
N GLN A 86 -10.43 23.24 5.15
CA GLN A 86 -11.58 23.08 4.24
C GLN A 86 -11.12 23.36 2.82
N ASP A 87 -11.37 22.41 1.91
CA ASP A 87 -10.94 22.51 0.50
C ASP A 87 -9.44 22.83 0.33
N GLY A 88 -8.59 22.32 1.24
CA GLY A 88 -7.15 22.58 1.26
C GLY A 88 -6.73 23.96 1.78
N ILE A 89 -7.63 24.71 2.39
CA ILE A 89 -7.41 26.06 2.92
C ILE A 89 -7.82 26.12 4.40
N TRP A 90 -7.02 26.78 5.22
CA TRP A 90 -7.36 27.04 6.62
C TRP A 90 -8.40 28.17 6.73
N THR A 91 -9.61 27.80 7.10
CA THR A 91 -10.77 28.69 7.17
C THR A 91 -11.19 28.93 8.64
N LEU A 92 -11.49 30.17 9.00
CA LEU A 92 -12.00 30.51 10.33
C LEU A 92 -13.35 29.80 10.55
N ASP A 93 -13.44 29.02 11.63
CA ASP A 93 -14.56 28.11 11.93
C ASP A 93 -14.87 28.10 13.45
N ASP A 94 -14.99 29.27 14.08
CA ASP A 94 -15.34 29.39 15.50
C ASP A 94 -16.68 30.10 15.75
N GLY A 95 -17.39 30.47 14.67
CA GLY A 95 -18.66 31.18 14.73
C GLY A 95 -18.55 32.65 15.20
N GLY A 96 -17.32 33.14 15.36
CA GLY A 96 -17.06 34.55 15.69
C GLY A 96 -17.00 35.44 14.46
N ASP A 97 -16.89 36.76 14.70
CA ASP A 97 -16.72 37.76 13.66
C ASP A 97 -15.42 37.55 12.87
N GLU A 98 -15.39 37.96 11.61
CA GLU A 98 -14.16 38.00 10.82
C GLU A 98 -13.07 38.81 11.52
N ILE A 99 -11.83 38.35 11.37
CA ILE A 99 -10.67 39.04 11.92
C ILE A 99 -10.38 40.24 11.03
N GLU A 100 -10.66 41.45 11.56
CA GLU A 100 -10.29 42.69 10.88
C GLU A 100 -8.78 42.89 10.95
N TYR A 101 -8.10 42.75 9.81
CA TYR A 101 -6.65 42.87 9.71
C TYR A 101 -6.24 44.24 9.19
N LYS A 102 -5.43 44.96 10.01
CA LYS A 102 -4.72 46.17 9.59
C LYS A 102 -3.23 45.96 9.71
N GLY A 103 -2.51 45.98 8.58
CA GLY A 103 -1.09 45.66 8.53
C GLY A 103 -0.21 46.40 9.53
N SER A 104 -0.50 47.70 9.80
CA SER A 104 0.23 48.53 10.77
C SER A 104 0.12 48.05 12.23
N GLU A 105 -0.99 47.43 12.60
CA GLU A 105 -1.21 46.89 13.94
C GLU A 105 -0.61 45.50 14.11
N PHE A 106 -0.71 44.66 13.09
CA PHE A 106 -0.29 43.26 13.12
C PHE A 106 1.23 43.10 13.03
N GLN A 107 1.97 44.03 12.48
CA GLN A 107 3.45 44.01 12.50
C GLN A 107 4.04 43.92 13.91
N ARG A 108 3.31 44.37 14.93
CA ARG A 108 3.74 44.42 16.33
C ARG A 108 3.22 43.25 17.16
N MET A 109 2.57 42.27 16.53
CA MET A 109 2.04 41.10 17.20
C MET A 109 2.90 39.88 16.90
N ASN A 110 3.00 38.99 17.87
CA ASN A 110 3.49 37.64 17.69
C ASN A 110 2.28 36.72 17.60
N PHE A 111 2.32 35.81 16.62
CA PHE A 111 1.25 34.82 16.43
C PHE A 111 1.74 33.46 16.89
N TYR A 112 0.84 32.70 17.47
CA TYR A 112 1.09 31.35 17.94
C TYR A 112 -0.05 30.44 17.47
N ALA A 113 0.29 29.24 17.03
CA ALA A 113 -0.69 28.21 16.67
C ALA A 113 -0.37 26.90 17.39
N TYR A 114 -1.39 26.07 17.54
CA TYR A 114 -1.24 24.73 18.05
C TYR A 114 -2.27 23.79 17.41
N TYR A 115 -1.97 22.51 17.39
CA TYR A 115 -2.79 21.41 16.87
C TYR A 115 -2.71 20.22 17.85
N PRO A 116 -3.79 19.46 18.07
CA PRO A 116 -5.16 19.70 17.60
C PRO A 116 -5.85 20.81 18.41
N TYR A 117 -6.89 21.42 17.83
CA TYR A 117 -7.66 22.47 18.52
C TYR A 117 -8.33 21.96 19.80
N ASP A 118 -8.20 22.73 20.89
CA ASP A 118 -8.87 22.50 22.18
C ASP A 118 -9.45 23.82 22.70
N PRO A 119 -10.78 23.93 22.94
CA PRO A 119 -11.37 25.16 23.48
C PRO A 119 -10.86 25.49 24.90
N ASN A 120 -10.28 24.51 25.61
CA ASN A 120 -9.78 24.66 27.00
C ASN A 120 -8.26 24.77 27.09
N VAL A 121 -7.57 25.08 26.00
CA VAL A 121 -6.12 25.19 25.96
C VAL A 121 -5.59 26.17 27.02
N THR A 122 -4.51 25.81 27.69
CA THR A 122 -3.78 26.71 28.57
C THR A 122 -2.69 27.44 27.78
N PHE A 123 -2.82 28.77 27.69
CA PHE A 123 -1.87 29.62 26.97
C PHE A 123 -1.41 30.77 27.86
N GLU A 124 -0.12 30.93 28.05
CA GLU A 124 0.49 31.90 28.98
C GLU A 124 1.37 32.91 28.20
N PRO A 125 0.80 34.03 27.72
CA PRO A 125 1.44 34.91 26.73
C PRO A 125 2.72 35.60 27.22
N ALA A 126 2.94 35.70 28.52
CA ALA A 126 4.15 36.28 29.12
C ALA A 126 5.32 35.29 29.24
N LYS A 127 5.09 33.98 29.01
CA LYS A 127 6.16 32.99 29.06
C LYS A 127 6.92 32.95 27.73
N THR A 128 8.19 32.59 27.79
CA THR A 128 9.03 32.34 26.60
C THR A 128 8.44 31.24 25.74
N ASN A 129 7.88 30.18 26.36
CA ASN A 129 7.08 29.17 25.70
C ASN A 129 5.64 29.25 26.23
N PRO A 130 4.74 29.93 25.54
CA PRO A 130 3.37 30.11 26.01
C PRO A 130 2.55 28.83 26.19
N PHE A 131 2.91 27.75 25.53
CA PHE A 131 2.24 26.46 25.63
C PHE A 131 2.88 25.51 26.66
N GLU A 132 3.94 25.89 27.37
CA GLU A 132 4.70 25.00 28.25
C GLU A 132 3.82 24.24 29.24
N THR A 133 2.92 24.92 29.92
CA THR A 133 2.02 24.30 30.91
C THR A 133 1.05 23.33 30.23
N TYR A 134 0.55 23.65 29.05
CA TYR A 134 -0.34 22.81 28.27
C TYR A 134 0.37 21.52 27.79
N VAL A 135 1.56 21.68 27.23
CA VAL A 135 2.41 20.56 26.78
C VAL A 135 2.74 19.61 27.94
N ASN A 136 3.13 20.14 29.09
CA ASN A 136 3.48 19.33 30.27
C ASN A 136 2.31 18.51 30.82
N ASN A 137 1.09 18.98 30.62
CA ASN A 137 -0.14 18.32 31.06
C ASN A 137 -0.73 17.40 30.01
N TRP A 138 -0.22 17.42 28.77
CA TRP A 138 -0.72 16.62 27.68
C TRP A 138 -0.53 15.12 27.95
N LYS A 139 -1.55 14.34 27.62
CA LYS A 139 -1.54 12.90 27.83
C LYS A 139 -1.74 12.18 26.50
N VAL A 140 -0.88 11.22 26.25
CA VAL A 140 -1.01 10.33 25.12
C VAL A 140 -1.83 9.11 25.55
N GLY A 141 -2.85 8.75 24.78
CA GLY A 141 -3.68 7.58 25.01
C GLY A 141 -3.00 6.28 24.58
N ALA A 142 -3.56 5.17 25.02
CA ALA A 142 -3.08 3.83 24.64
C ALA A 142 -3.61 3.39 23.27
N ASP A 143 -4.81 3.81 22.89
CA ASP A 143 -5.32 3.58 21.53
C ASP A 143 -4.85 4.73 20.64
N GLN A 144 -3.90 4.40 19.76
CA GLN A 144 -3.32 5.28 18.76
C GLN A 144 -3.53 4.71 17.35
N SER A 145 -4.63 3.99 17.15
CA SER A 145 -5.03 3.50 15.82
C SER A 145 -5.25 4.63 14.83
N GLU A 146 -5.44 4.27 13.57
CA GLU A 146 -5.79 5.22 12.51
C GLU A 146 -7.04 6.04 12.92
N GLY A 147 -6.94 7.36 12.83
CA GLY A 147 -7.99 8.28 13.28
C GLY A 147 -7.94 8.68 14.77
N GLU A 148 -7.24 7.93 15.63
CA GLU A 148 -6.96 8.33 17.01
C GLU A 148 -5.55 8.91 17.17
N TYR A 149 -4.57 8.41 16.41
CA TYR A 149 -3.16 8.81 16.47
C TYR A 149 -2.97 10.33 16.42
N THR A 150 -3.53 10.99 15.42
CA THR A 150 -3.37 12.43 15.20
C THR A 150 -3.98 13.29 16.31
N LYS A 151 -4.95 12.77 17.08
CA LYS A 151 -5.54 13.47 18.24
C LYS A 151 -4.57 13.62 19.41
N TYR A 152 -3.55 12.75 19.47
CA TYR A 152 -2.51 12.82 20.52
C TYR A 152 -1.24 13.52 20.05
N ASP A 153 -1.11 13.83 18.76
CA ASP A 153 0.06 14.48 18.19
C ASP A 153 0.01 16.00 18.41
N LEU A 154 0.31 16.40 19.62
CA LEU A 154 0.34 17.82 19.97
C LEU A 154 1.49 18.52 19.24
N MET A 155 1.14 19.53 18.47
CA MET A 155 2.09 20.42 17.80
C MET A 155 1.88 21.87 18.23
N THR A 156 2.96 22.65 18.30
CA THR A 156 2.89 24.10 18.53
C THR A 156 3.82 24.82 17.58
N SER A 157 3.45 26.05 17.20
CA SER A 157 4.37 26.92 16.47
C SER A 157 5.52 27.40 17.39
N ILE A 158 6.68 27.66 16.80
CA ILE A 158 7.91 28.04 17.52
C ILE A 158 8.01 29.55 17.82
N GLY A 159 6.91 30.28 17.77
CA GLY A 159 6.82 31.67 18.20
C GLY A 159 6.87 32.68 17.07
N ALA A 160 8.00 32.95 16.47
CA ALA A 160 8.06 33.88 15.34
C ALA A 160 7.39 33.27 14.12
N VAL A 161 6.46 33.99 13.52
CA VAL A 161 5.78 33.54 12.32
C VAL A 161 6.38 34.19 11.08
N ASP A 162 6.47 33.40 10.03
CA ASP A 162 6.82 33.86 8.69
C ASP A 162 5.56 34.34 7.93
N GLY A 163 5.73 34.78 6.72
CA GLY A 163 4.68 35.26 5.85
C GLY A 163 4.69 36.78 5.68
N ASP A 164 3.83 37.28 4.81
CA ASP A 164 3.69 38.70 4.55
C ASP A 164 2.64 39.33 5.48
N ARG A 165 3.08 39.70 6.67
CA ARG A 165 2.22 40.29 7.71
C ARG A 165 1.55 41.58 7.25
N MET A 166 2.14 42.33 6.36
CA MET A 166 1.55 43.56 5.84
C MET A 166 0.30 43.27 4.99
N LYS A 167 0.27 42.12 4.35
CA LYS A 167 -0.85 41.66 3.51
C LYS A 167 -1.77 40.65 4.18
N GLY A 168 -1.68 40.49 5.50
CA GLY A 168 -2.53 39.59 6.26
C GLY A 168 -2.18 38.10 6.10
N LYS A 169 -1.01 37.77 5.59
CA LYS A 169 -0.56 36.39 5.41
C LYS A 169 0.32 35.96 6.58
N ILE A 170 -0.13 34.96 7.32
CA ILE A 170 0.57 34.42 8.48
C ILE A 170 0.92 32.96 8.18
N ALA A 171 2.21 32.63 8.23
CA ALA A 171 2.70 31.27 8.05
C ALA A 171 3.19 30.70 9.39
N PHE A 172 2.72 29.51 9.73
CA PHE A 172 3.15 28.78 10.92
C PHE A 172 3.99 27.56 10.51
N THR A 173 5.14 27.39 11.14
CA THR A 173 5.85 26.13 11.15
C THR A 173 5.58 25.45 12.49
N MET A 174 4.93 24.29 12.45
CA MET A 174 4.56 23.53 13.63
C MET A 174 5.69 22.59 14.04
N LYS A 175 5.86 22.42 15.33
CA LYS A 175 6.81 21.48 15.93
C LYS A 175 6.05 20.49 16.79
N HIS A 176 6.31 19.20 16.60
CA HIS A 176 5.79 18.15 17.46
C HIS A 176 6.28 18.31 18.90
N GLN A 177 5.37 18.19 19.85
CA GLN A 177 5.66 18.28 21.27
C GLN A 177 5.75 16.92 21.96
N MET A 178 5.22 15.88 21.32
CA MET A 178 5.41 14.50 21.72
C MET A 178 6.68 13.93 21.07
N ALA A 179 7.08 12.73 21.45
CA ALA A 179 8.13 11.98 20.79
C ALA A 179 7.54 10.75 20.09
N LEU A 180 8.22 10.25 19.07
CA LEU A 180 7.76 9.16 18.23
C LEU A 180 8.67 7.93 18.38
N ALA A 181 8.12 6.83 18.89
CA ALA A 181 8.76 5.52 18.85
C ALA A 181 8.21 4.73 17.66
N VAL A 182 9.10 4.27 16.79
CA VAL A 182 8.78 3.51 15.58
C VAL A 182 9.28 2.09 15.75
N ILE A 183 8.40 1.11 15.73
CA ILE A 183 8.75 -0.30 15.89
C ILE A 183 8.75 -0.97 14.52
N GLN A 184 9.89 -1.51 14.13
CA GLN A 184 10.06 -2.34 12.95
C GLN A 184 10.13 -3.80 13.36
N MET A 185 9.17 -4.60 12.92
CA MET A 185 9.16 -6.04 13.15
C MET A 185 10.16 -6.76 12.24
N PRO A 186 10.67 -7.94 12.65
CA PRO A 186 11.49 -8.77 11.78
C PRO A 186 10.63 -9.41 10.68
N GLU A 187 11.26 -9.72 9.57
CA GLU A 187 10.64 -10.54 8.53
C GLU A 187 10.71 -12.03 8.91
N ILE A 188 9.71 -12.82 8.50
CA ILE A 188 9.80 -14.27 8.45
C ILE A 188 10.55 -14.63 7.17
N VAL A 189 11.63 -15.36 7.28
CA VAL A 189 12.45 -15.77 6.14
C VAL A 189 12.34 -17.28 5.95
N TYR A 190 11.75 -17.72 4.85
CA TYR A 190 11.87 -19.10 4.39
C TYR A 190 13.19 -19.26 3.64
N ASP A 191 14.15 -19.90 4.28
CA ASP A 191 15.44 -20.27 3.70
C ASP A 191 15.24 -21.56 2.89
N PHE A 192 15.03 -21.40 1.56
CA PHE A 192 14.70 -22.54 0.72
C PHE A 192 15.91 -23.42 0.45
N THR A 193 15.81 -24.69 0.79
CA THR A 193 16.84 -25.71 0.48
C THR A 193 16.86 -26.11 -1.00
N ASN A 194 15.92 -25.63 -1.80
CA ASN A 194 15.84 -25.88 -3.24
C ASN A 194 16.98 -25.18 -4.00
N ALA A 195 17.63 -25.88 -4.89
CA ALA A 195 18.64 -25.26 -5.75
C ALA A 195 18.01 -24.21 -6.67
N ASN A 196 18.61 -23.04 -6.73
CA ASN A 196 18.22 -21.91 -7.59
C ASN A 196 16.84 -21.27 -7.26
N ILE A 197 16.38 -21.41 -6.04
CA ILE A 197 15.23 -20.66 -5.53
C ILE A 197 15.75 -19.76 -4.42
N ASP A 198 15.48 -18.46 -4.54
CA ASP A 198 15.87 -17.48 -3.53
C ASP A 198 15.01 -17.63 -2.27
N ASP A 199 15.50 -17.07 -1.15
CA ASP A 199 14.74 -16.99 0.09
C ASP A 199 13.44 -16.21 -0.14
N TYR A 200 12.38 -16.63 0.56
CA TYR A 200 11.08 -15.97 0.54
C TYR A 200 10.83 -15.28 1.86
N THR A 201 10.50 -13.99 1.82
CA THR A 201 10.34 -13.16 3.01
C THR A 201 8.90 -12.66 3.16
N LEU A 202 8.44 -12.61 4.41
CA LEU A 202 7.13 -12.11 4.80
C LEU A 202 7.23 -11.17 5.98
N PRO A 203 6.38 -10.14 6.08
CA PRO A 203 6.20 -9.41 7.33
C PRO A 203 5.78 -10.36 8.45
N ALA A 204 6.32 -10.17 9.65
CA ALA A 204 5.85 -10.91 10.82
C ALA A 204 4.47 -10.37 11.25
N GLY A 205 3.51 -11.25 11.43
CA GLY A 205 2.23 -10.89 12.03
C GLY A 205 2.41 -10.44 13.47
N VAL A 206 1.73 -9.35 13.86
CA VAL A 206 1.79 -8.82 15.22
C VAL A 206 0.63 -9.36 16.04
N GLY A 207 0.92 -9.92 17.20
CA GLY A 207 -0.10 -10.49 18.09
C GLY A 207 -0.68 -9.45 19.05
N SER A 208 0.16 -8.63 19.69
CA SER A 208 -0.28 -7.63 20.67
C SER A 208 0.76 -6.55 20.90
N PHE A 209 0.30 -5.41 21.44
CA PHE A 209 1.15 -4.36 21.97
C PHE A 209 0.70 -3.92 23.35
N THR A 210 1.66 -3.53 24.19
CA THR A 210 1.42 -2.76 25.40
C THR A 210 2.32 -1.53 25.41
N LEU A 211 1.81 -0.41 25.94
CA LEU A 211 2.57 0.79 26.24
C LEU A 211 2.54 1.03 27.75
N ASN A 212 3.70 0.94 28.41
CA ASN A 212 3.83 1.05 29.85
C ASN A 212 2.92 0.07 30.62
N ASP A 213 2.92 -1.20 30.15
CA ASP A 213 2.13 -2.32 30.69
C ASP A 213 0.59 -2.14 30.59
N VAL A 214 0.12 -1.24 29.73
CA VAL A 214 -1.30 -1.08 29.36
C VAL A 214 -1.48 -1.54 27.93
N ASP A 215 -2.51 -2.33 27.65
CA ASP A 215 -2.84 -2.73 26.28
C ASP A 215 -2.95 -1.51 25.37
N ALA A 216 -2.31 -1.56 24.23
CA ALA A 216 -2.18 -0.43 23.33
C ALA A 216 -2.32 -0.82 21.86
N THR A 217 -2.90 0.07 21.07
CA THR A 217 -3.02 -0.06 19.62
C THR A 217 -2.17 1.02 18.96
N PRO A 218 -1.11 0.67 18.21
CA PRO A 218 -0.29 1.63 17.48
C PRO A 218 -0.96 2.13 16.21
N TYR A 219 -0.45 3.22 15.66
CA TYR A 219 -0.65 3.58 14.28
C TYR A 219 0.21 2.68 13.39
N TYR A 220 -0.38 1.97 12.45
CA TYR A 220 0.34 1.18 11.46
C TYR A 220 0.58 2.00 10.19
N GLN A 221 1.85 2.17 9.83
CA GLN A 221 2.26 2.85 8.59
C GLN A 221 2.56 1.80 7.53
N GLU A 222 1.61 1.58 6.64
CA GLU A 222 1.69 0.56 5.59
C GLU A 222 2.89 0.76 4.65
N SER A 223 3.19 2.00 4.24
CA SER A 223 4.26 2.29 3.28
C SER A 223 5.67 1.93 3.78
N THR A 224 5.85 1.81 5.10
CA THR A 224 7.14 1.49 5.72
C THR A 224 7.10 0.20 6.55
N ASP A 225 5.95 -0.47 6.62
CA ASP A 225 5.68 -1.64 7.46
C ASP A 225 6.16 -1.42 8.91
N THR A 226 5.73 -0.30 9.52
CA THR A 226 6.12 0.07 10.88
C THR A 226 4.94 0.39 11.76
N TYR A 227 5.10 0.10 13.06
CA TYR A 227 4.13 0.44 14.09
C TYR A 227 4.62 1.65 14.88
N ARG A 228 3.79 2.67 14.99
CA ARG A 228 4.16 3.98 15.52
C ARG A 228 3.41 4.27 16.82
N PHE A 229 4.16 4.74 17.83
CA PHE A 229 3.64 5.19 19.11
C PHE A 229 4.12 6.61 19.40
N LEU A 230 3.20 7.52 19.65
CA LEU A 230 3.52 8.75 20.35
C LEU A 230 3.77 8.43 21.82
N VAL A 231 4.82 8.98 22.37
CA VAL A 231 5.20 8.82 23.77
C VAL A 231 5.45 10.18 24.42
N ASN A 232 5.26 10.26 25.74
CA ASN A 232 5.53 11.50 26.47
C ASN A 232 7.04 11.80 26.45
N PRO A 233 7.46 12.99 26.03
CA PRO A 233 8.87 13.34 25.93
C PRO A 233 9.53 13.38 27.31
N ASN A 234 10.83 13.06 27.33
CA ASN A 234 11.68 13.08 28.52
C ASN A 234 11.19 12.19 29.69
N LYS A 235 10.31 11.23 29.40
CA LYS A 235 9.85 10.22 30.35
C LYS A 235 10.22 8.82 29.85
N PRO A 236 10.58 7.89 30.74
CA PRO A 236 10.77 6.49 30.36
C PRO A 236 9.45 5.93 29.79
N PHE A 237 9.58 5.12 28.74
CA PHE A 237 8.49 4.31 28.21
C PHE A 237 8.98 2.89 27.96
N SER A 238 8.03 1.95 27.95
CA SER A 238 8.24 0.56 27.57
C SER A 238 7.15 0.13 26.62
N ILE A 239 7.52 -0.29 25.41
CA ILE A 239 6.62 -0.89 24.43
C ILE A 239 6.99 -2.36 24.38
N LYS A 240 6.03 -3.22 24.70
CA LYS A 240 6.18 -4.67 24.67
C LYS A 240 5.09 -5.28 23.82
N GLY A 241 5.34 -6.48 23.34
CA GLY A 241 4.32 -7.24 22.64
C GLY A 241 4.84 -8.57 22.13
N THR A 242 3.99 -9.20 21.32
CA THR A 242 4.26 -10.48 20.70
C THR A 242 4.16 -10.34 19.19
N TYR A 243 4.95 -11.13 18.49
CA TYR A 243 4.83 -11.27 17.04
C TYR A 243 4.90 -12.75 16.66
N GLU A 244 4.32 -13.05 15.52
CA GLU A 244 4.35 -14.39 14.97
C GLU A 244 5.65 -14.63 14.20
N GLY A 245 6.22 -15.79 14.39
CA GLY A 245 7.43 -16.21 13.73
C GLY A 245 7.47 -17.72 13.62
N VAL A 246 8.67 -18.30 13.60
CA VAL A 246 8.89 -19.75 13.75
C VAL A 246 8.19 -20.28 15.03
N ARG A 247 8.03 -19.40 16.00
CA ARG A 247 7.28 -19.56 17.25
C ARG A 247 6.72 -18.21 17.67
N ASN A 248 5.84 -18.17 18.66
CA ASN A 248 5.43 -16.90 19.27
C ASN A 248 6.66 -16.26 19.95
N MET A 249 6.98 -15.06 19.54
CA MET A 249 8.13 -14.30 20.01
C MET A 249 7.65 -13.10 20.83
N GLU A 250 8.43 -12.72 21.83
CA GLU A 250 8.21 -11.52 22.63
C GLU A 250 9.29 -10.49 22.31
N TYR A 251 8.94 -9.22 22.34
CA TYR A 251 9.90 -8.12 22.19
C TYR A 251 9.64 -7.03 23.21
N THR A 252 10.67 -6.22 23.44
CA THR A 252 10.60 -5.04 24.28
C THR A 252 11.42 -3.92 23.65
N ALA A 253 10.82 -2.74 23.54
CA ALA A 253 11.48 -1.51 23.15
C ALA A 253 11.34 -0.47 24.27
N ASP A 254 12.40 -0.26 25.00
CA ASP A 254 12.47 0.68 26.12
C ASP A 254 13.22 1.95 25.72
N GLY A 255 12.82 3.09 26.27
CA GLY A 255 13.51 4.33 25.99
C GLY A 255 13.00 5.55 26.72
N SER A 256 13.65 6.66 26.45
CA SER A 256 13.22 8.01 26.75
C SER A 256 13.66 8.89 25.59
N LEU A 257 12.77 9.65 25.01
CA LEU A 257 13.00 10.48 23.82
C LEU A 257 12.75 11.95 24.16
N GLU A 258 13.44 12.84 23.47
CA GLU A 258 13.18 14.28 23.58
C GLU A 258 11.94 14.66 22.76
N ASN A 259 11.31 15.81 23.07
CA ASN A 259 10.16 16.29 22.32
C ASN A 259 10.52 16.58 20.85
N GLY A 260 9.62 16.22 19.95
CA GLY A 260 9.79 16.39 18.51
C GLY A 260 10.86 15.48 17.89
N THR A 261 11.29 14.42 18.62
CA THR A 261 12.24 13.43 18.08
C THR A 261 11.56 12.12 17.75
N ALA A 262 12.05 11.43 16.73
CA ALA A 262 11.66 10.08 16.37
C ALA A 262 12.84 9.12 16.55
N LYS A 263 12.55 7.89 16.95
CA LYS A 263 13.54 6.82 16.99
C LYS A 263 12.95 5.50 16.51
N LYS A 264 13.68 4.83 15.63
CA LYS A 264 13.32 3.50 15.12
C LYS A 264 13.94 2.42 16.00
N TYR A 265 13.12 1.49 16.42
CA TYR A 265 13.49 0.29 17.18
C TYR A 265 13.30 -0.91 16.25
N THR A 266 14.39 -1.44 15.74
CA THR A 266 14.38 -2.65 14.91
C THR A 266 14.49 -3.87 15.81
N ILE A 267 13.53 -4.77 15.70
CA ILE A 267 13.53 -6.03 16.41
C ILE A 267 14.38 -7.01 15.60
N ASN A 268 15.61 -7.25 16.05
CA ASN A 268 16.56 -8.12 15.40
C ASN A 268 16.46 -9.53 16.00
N ASP A 269 15.60 -10.37 15.44
CA ASP A 269 15.56 -11.79 15.77
C ASP A 269 15.66 -12.61 14.47
N PRO A 270 16.53 -13.62 14.38
CA PRO A 270 16.58 -14.50 13.21
C PRO A 270 15.30 -15.35 13.15
N ASN A 271 14.33 -14.88 12.38
CA ASN A 271 13.07 -15.56 12.17
C ASN A 271 13.14 -16.39 10.88
N LYS A 272 14.13 -17.31 10.81
CA LYS A 272 14.41 -18.16 9.66
C LYS A 272 13.79 -19.54 9.81
N ILE A 273 13.24 -20.03 8.72
CA ILE A 273 12.64 -21.36 8.58
C ILE A 273 13.37 -22.09 7.44
N ASP A 274 14.14 -23.14 7.76
CA ASP A 274 14.65 -24.04 6.74
C ASP A 274 13.48 -24.79 6.11
N PHE A 275 13.26 -24.60 4.80
CA PHE A 275 12.09 -25.13 4.13
C PHE A 275 12.46 -25.71 2.75
N THR A 276 11.89 -26.83 2.40
CA THR A 276 11.98 -27.38 1.04
C THR A 276 10.64 -27.17 0.34
N LEU A 277 10.57 -26.20 -0.55
CA LEU A 277 9.36 -25.89 -1.30
C LEU A 277 9.00 -27.05 -2.24
N ALA A 278 7.76 -27.49 -2.19
CA ALA A 278 7.30 -28.63 -2.98
C ALA A 278 5.89 -28.41 -3.54
N VAL A 279 5.64 -29.03 -4.68
CA VAL A 279 4.27 -29.15 -5.21
C VAL A 279 3.39 -29.87 -4.19
N GLY A 280 2.24 -29.29 -3.91
CA GLY A 280 1.31 -29.76 -2.88
C GLY A 280 1.39 -29.00 -1.56
N ASP A 281 2.38 -28.11 -1.35
CA ASP A 281 2.43 -27.25 -0.17
C ASP A 281 1.24 -26.31 -0.15
N TYR A 282 0.77 -26.00 1.07
CA TYR A 282 -0.35 -25.09 1.30
C TYR A 282 0.13 -23.63 1.27
N TYR A 283 -0.55 -22.79 0.50
CA TYR A 283 -0.32 -21.35 0.47
C TYR A 283 -1.46 -20.63 1.19
N CYS A 284 -1.11 -19.82 2.18
CA CYS A 284 -2.05 -19.19 3.11
C CYS A 284 -2.36 -17.74 2.74
N ALA A 285 -3.47 -17.21 3.25
CA ALA A 285 -3.92 -15.84 3.01
C ALA A 285 -2.96 -14.77 3.56
N ASP A 286 -2.11 -15.11 4.51
CA ASP A 286 -1.05 -14.27 5.07
C ASP A 286 0.30 -14.42 4.36
N GLY A 287 0.36 -15.20 3.28
CA GLY A 287 1.56 -15.49 2.50
C GLY A 287 2.40 -16.65 3.04
N ARG A 288 2.08 -17.22 4.20
CA ARG A 288 2.83 -18.35 4.75
C ARG A 288 2.68 -19.60 3.87
N ILE A 289 3.77 -20.36 3.82
CA ILE A 289 3.83 -21.64 3.16
C ILE A 289 3.90 -22.73 4.23
N VAL A 290 2.97 -23.69 4.16
CA VAL A 290 2.94 -24.83 5.08
C VAL A 290 3.13 -26.12 4.30
N SER A 291 4.04 -26.95 4.79
CA SER A 291 4.37 -28.21 4.13
C SER A 291 3.13 -29.05 3.86
N LYS A 292 3.06 -29.65 2.67
CA LYS A 292 2.04 -30.63 2.29
C LYS A 292 1.98 -31.83 3.26
N ASP A 293 3.04 -32.08 4.02
CA ASP A 293 3.15 -33.17 4.98
C ASP A 293 2.86 -32.71 6.42
N ALA A 294 2.36 -31.48 6.61
CA ALA A 294 1.94 -30.98 7.91
C ALA A 294 0.82 -31.84 8.51
N VAL A 295 0.89 -32.05 9.84
CA VAL A 295 -0.10 -32.82 10.58
C VAL A 295 -1.47 -32.14 10.58
N THR A 296 -1.48 -30.83 10.58
CA THR A 296 -2.71 -30.01 10.56
C THR A 296 -2.68 -29.09 9.36
N VAL A 297 -3.74 -29.11 8.58
CA VAL A 297 -3.94 -28.16 7.48
C VAL A 297 -4.34 -26.81 8.07
N PRO A 298 -3.71 -25.69 7.67
CA PRO A 298 -4.13 -24.37 8.14
C PRO A 298 -5.55 -24.00 7.71
N ASP A 299 -6.26 -23.27 8.55
CA ASP A 299 -7.64 -22.85 8.26
C ASP A 299 -7.70 -21.70 7.22
N ASN A 300 -6.58 -20.97 7.01
CA ASN A 300 -6.48 -19.82 6.12
C ASN A 300 -5.82 -20.15 4.76
N VAL A 301 -5.82 -21.40 4.33
CA VAL A 301 -5.30 -21.80 3.02
C VAL A 301 -6.13 -21.17 1.90
N ILE A 302 -5.48 -20.52 0.94
CA ILE A 302 -6.13 -19.93 -0.26
C ILE A 302 -5.81 -20.68 -1.54
N GLY A 303 -4.76 -21.50 -1.53
CA GLY A 303 -4.39 -22.32 -2.69
C GLY A 303 -3.28 -23.33 -2.39
N ILE A 304 -2.93 -24.10 -3.41
CA ILE A 304 -1.92 -25.15 -3.33
C ILE A 304 -0.79 -24.84 -4.32
N VAL A 305 0.45 -24.95 -3.88
CA VAL A 305 1.63 -24.81 -4.74
C VAL A 305 1.58 -25.88 -5.82
N CYS A 306 1.54 -25.46 -7.09
CA CYS A 306 1.45 -26.35 -8.25
C CYS A 306 2.67 -26.27 -9.17
N TYR A 307 3.52 -25.27 -9.01
CA TYR A 307 4.78 -25.10 -9.69
C TYR A 307 5.83 -24.56 -8.74
N VAL A 308 7.06 -25.08 -8.80
CA VAL A 308 8.20 -24.67 -7.96
C VAL A 308 9.31 -24.19 -8.88
N GLY A 309 9.69 -22.93 -8.75
CA GLY A 309 10.67 -22.24 -9.57
C GLY A 309 10.24 -20.86 -9.96
N ASN A 310 11.12 -20.10 -10.61
CA ASN A 310 10.79 -18.75 -11.02
C ASN A 310 9.74 -18.76 -12.16
N PRO A 311 8.51 -18.23 -11.94
CA PRO A 311 7.45 -18.21 -12.95
C PRO A 311 7.55 -17.03 -13.93
N GLN A 312 8.51 -16.12 -13.75
CA GLN A 312 8.70 -14.96 -14.62
C GLN A 312 9.13 -15.44 -16.02
N PRO A 313 8.44 -15.06 -17.09
CA PRO A 313 8.75 -15.51 -18.45
C PRO A 313 10.20 -15.26 -18.87
N SER A 314 10.78 -14.12 -18.46
CA SER A 314 12.15 -13.73 -18.79
C SER A 314 13.23 -14.60 -18.11
N ALA A 315 12.88 -15.28 -17.02
CA ALA A 315 13.76 -16.21 -16.32
C ALA A 315 13.79 -17.61 -16.95
N LEU A 316 12.86 -17.92 -17.86
CA LEU A 316 12.75 -19.21 -18.51
C LEU A 316 13.62 -19.25 -19.77
N PRO A 317 14.58 -20.18 -19.89
CA PRO A 317 15.53 -20.19 -21.02
C PRO A 317 14.92 -20.59 -22.37
N ALA A 318 13.64 -20.87 -22.41
CA ALA A 318 13.01 -21.53 -23.56
C ALA A 318 12.79 -20.64 -24.80
N ASP A 319 12.71 -19.30 -24.63
CA ASP A 319 12.48 -18.40 -25.77
C ASP A 319 13.21 -17.05 -25.53
N PRO A 320 14.23 -16.72 -26.34
CA PRO A 320 15.01 -15.51 -26.20
C PRO A 320 14.24 -14.21 -26.49
N SER A 321 13.00 -14.32 -26.95
CA SER A 321 12.12 -13.15 -27.14
C SER A 321 11.41 -12.71 -25.86
N TYR A 322 11.51 -13.49 -24.78
CA TYR A 322 11.10 -13.07 -23.45
C TYR A 322 12.26 -12.30 -22.81
N THR A 323 12.08 -11.02 -22.67
CA THR A 323 13.08 -10.10 -22.11
C THR A 323 12.56 -9.53 -20.80
N GLU A 324 13.45 -8.94 -20.01
CA GLU A 324 13.05 -8.24 -18.78
C GLU A 324 12.06 -7.10 -19.05
N ASP A 325 12.18 -6.42 -20.19
CA ASP A 325 11.33 -5.28 -20.56
C ASP A 325 9.88 -5.70 -20.88
N ASN A 326 9.68 -6.93 -21.40
CA ASN A 326 8.35 -7.42 -21.77
C ASN A 326 7.76 -8.42 -20.77
N ASP A 327 8.41 -8.61 -19.63
CA ASP A 327 7.95 -9.46 -18.54
C ASP A 327 7.08 -8.66 -17.57
N ALA A 328 5.76 -8.76 -17.73
CA ALA A 328 4.80 -8.06 -16.90
C ALA A 328 4.86 -8.50 -15.43
N LEU A 329 5.02 -9.80 -15.16
CA LEU A 329 5.10 -10.31 -13.79
C LEU A 329 6.34 -9.77 -13.07
N ARG A 330 7.49 -9.80 -13.72
CA ARG A 330 8.73 -9.26 -13.17
C ARG A 330 8.65 -7.75 -12.90
N ARG A 331 8.04 -7.01 -13.81
CA ARG A 331 7.89 -5.56 -13.68
C ARG A 331 6.99 -5.18 -12.51
N ASP A 332 5.82 -5.81 -12.40
CA ASP A 332 4.79 -5.42 -11.45
C ASP A 332 4.97 -6.11 -10.09
N TYR A 333 5.53 -7.33 -10.08
CA TYR A 333 5.78 -8.15 -8.90
C TYR A 333 7.18 -8.80 -8.96
N PRO A 334 8.25 -8.03 -8.82
CA PRO A 334 9.63 -8.53 -9.00
C PRO A 334 10.02 -9.64 -8.02
N ASN A 335 9.34 -9.70 -6.87
CA ASN A 335 9.58 -10.71 -5.84
C ASN A 335 8.78 -12.00 -6.03
N CYS A 336 7.82 -12.06 -6.96
CA CYS A 336 7.09 -13.29 -7.29
C CYS A 336 7.95 -14.19 -8.21
N LYS A 337 8.90 -14.89 -7.61
CA LYS A 337 9.91 -15.71 -8.31
C LYS A 337 10.11 -17.11 -7.72
N HIS A 338 9.20 -17.57 -6.85
CA HIS A 338 9.35 -18.82 -6.10
C HIS A 338 8.46 -19.95 -6.63
N GLY A 339 7.24 -19.62 -7.09
CA GLY A 339 6.32 -20.63 -7.57
C GLY A 339 4.99 -20.09 -8.06
N LEU A 340 4.13 -21.04 -8.47
CA LEU A 340 2.72 -20.80 -8.78
C LEU A 340 1.83 -21.58 -7.82
N VAL A 341 0.72 -20.95 -7.48
CA VAL A 341 -0.33 -21.48 -6.61
C VAL A 341 -1.62 -21.58 -7.41
N ILE A 342 -2.25 -22.75 -7.40
CA ILE A 342 -3.61 -22.94 -7.92
C ILE A 342 -4.64 -22.65 -6.83
N ALA A 343 -5.66 -21.93 -7.15
CA ALA A 343 -6.78 -21.59 -6.26
C ALA A 343 -7.49 -22.83 -5.68
N LEU A 344 -8.07 -22.76 -4.47
CA LEU A 344 -8.80 -23.87 -3.87
C LEU A 344 -10.13 -24.16 -4.56
N ASN A 345 -10.78 -23.14 -5.13
CA ASN A 345 -12.12 -23.26 -5.70
C ASN A 345 -12.15 -22.70 -7.13
N ASN A 346 -13.08 -23.20 -7.93
CA ASN A 346 -13.40 -22.57 -9.19
C ASN A 346 -14.06 -21.20 -8.96
N ALA A 347 -13.81 -20.25 -9.83
CA ALA A 347 -14.49 -18.96 -9.75
C ALA A 347 -16.00 -19.14 -9.94
N ASP A 348 -16.77 -18.43 -9.14
CA ASP A 348 -18.23 -18.48 -9.11
C ASP A 348 -18.81 -17.08 -9.29
N VAL A 349 -19.72 -16.95 -10.23
CA VAL A 349 -20.50 -15.71 -10.41
C VAL A 349 -21.97 -16.05 -10.25
N ASN A 350 -22.56 -15.62 -9.14
CA ASN A 350 -23.98 -15.83 -8.79
C ASN A 350 -24.41 -17.33 -8.88
N GLY A 351 -23.59 -18.23 -8.36
CA GLY A 351 -23.86 -19.68 -8.37
C GLY A 351 -23.51 -20.37 -9.71
N THR A 352 -22.87 -19.69 -10.63
CA THR A 352 -22.48 -20.22 -11.94
C THR A 352 -20.96 -20.34 -12.02
N LYS A 353 -20.45 -21.56 -12.20
CA LYS A 353 -19.00 -21.88 -12.30
C LYS A 353 -18.54 -22.23 -13.72
N VAL A 354 -19.45 -22.43 -14.64
CA VAL A 354 -19.19 -22.86 -16.03
C VAL A 354 -19.81 -21.85 -16.97
N ALA A 355 -19.00 -21.13 -17.74
CA ALA A 355 -19.47 -20.06 -18.60
C ALA A 355 -18.63 -19.90 -19.87
N PRO A 356 -19.12 -19.15 -20.87
CA PRO A 356 -18.33 -18.71 -22.01
C PRO A 356 -17.19 -17.78 -21.58
N PHE A 357 -16.14 -17.73 -22.38
CA PHE A 357 -15.01 -16.82 -22.16
C PHE A 357 -15.39 -15.34 -22.38
N ALA A 358 -16.25 -15.09 -23.38
CA ALA A 358 -16.73 -13.76 -23.73
C ALA A 358 -18.17 -13.80 -24.29
N ASN A 359 -18.84 -12.66 -24.29
CA ASN A 359 -20.16 -12.52 -24.91
C ASN A 359 -20.07 -12.34 -26.44
N SER A 360 -18.97 -11.82 -26.95
CA SER A 360 -18.68 -11.67 -28.38
C SER A 360 -17.45 -12.47 -28.79
N ARG A 361 -17.20 -12.61 -30.11
CA ARG A 361 -16.11 -13.43 -30.64
C ARG A 361 -15.25 -12.76 -31.70
N ASP A 362 -15.43 -11.49 -31.94
CA ASP A 362 -14.89 -10.85 -33.15
C ASP A 362 -13.58 -10.08 -32.92
N PHE A 363 -13.05 -10.05 -31.69
CA PHE A 363 -11.93 -9.22 -31.34
C PHE A 363 -10.86 -9.97 -30.55
N PHE A 364 -9.60 -9.67 -30.83
CA PHE A 364 -8.49 -10.04 -29.98
C PHE A 364 -8.34 -9.06 -28.82
N TYR A 365 -7.87 -9.55 -27.66
CA TYR A 365 -7.43 -8.70 -26.57
C TYR A 365 -5.89 -8.65 -26.42
N GLY A 366 -5.18 -9.55 -27.08
CA GLY A 366 -3.76 -9.82 -26.79
C GLY A 366 -2.73 -9.10 -27.65
N SER A 367 -3.13 -8.20 -28.56
CA SER A 367 -2.20 -7.53 -29.48
C SER A 367 -2.38 -6.02 -29.63
N TRP A 368 -3.35 -5.41 -28.97
CA TRP A 368 -3.65 -3.98 -29.10
C TRP A 368 -2.46 -3.07 -28.73
N PHE A 369 -1.62 -3.50 -27.80
CA PHE A 369 -0.47 -2.74 -27.32
C PHE A 369 0.65 -2.61 -28.36
N THR A 370 0.65 -3.39 -29.43
CA THR A 370 1.72 -3.38 -30.43
C THR A 370 1.79 -2.09 -31.26
N THR A 371 0.73 -1.29 -31.21
CA THR A 371 0.61 0.01 -31.88
C THR A 371 0.44 1.18 -30.94
N ASP A 372 0.44 0.94 -29.64
CA ASP A 372 0.27 1.95 -28.60
C ASP A 372 1.66 2.35 -28.05
N GLU A 373 2.02 3.64 -28.16
CA GLU A 373 3.35 4.13 -27.78
C GLU A 373 3.68 3.92 -26.30
N ASP A 374 2.67 3.98 -25.43
CA ASP A 374 2.84 3.81 -23.97
C ASP A 374 3.04 2.34 -23.56
N TRP A 375 2.57 1.41 -24.38
CA TRP A 375 2.54 -0.03 -24.06
C TRP A 375 3.44 -0.89 -24.93
N MET A 376 3.90 -0.37 -26.05
CA MET A 376 4.74 -1.11 -27.01
C MET A 376 6.01 -1.67 -26.34
N GLY A 377 6.29 -2.94 -26.56
CA GLY A 377 7.47 -3.63 -26.02
C GLY A 377 7.37 -4.05 -24.54
N LYS A 378 6.29 -3.67 -23.82
CA LYS A 378 6.11 -3.98 -22.41
C LYS A 378 5.41 -5.32 -22.13
N PHE A 379 4.92 -5.98 -23.17
CA PHE A 379 4.14 -7.21 -23.05
C PHE A 379 4.49 -8.21 -24.16
N ILE A 380 4.11 -9.45 -23.90
CA ILE A 380 4.18 -10.55 -24.87
C ILE A 380 2.79 -10.74 -25.46
N SER A 381 2.68 -10.68 -26.79
CA SER A 381 1.40 -10.89 -27.47
C SER A 381 0.92 -12.33 -27.33
N SER A 382 -0.31 -12.50 -26.83
CA SER A 382 -0.97 -13.80 -26.78
C SER A 382 -1.58 -14.24 -28.12
N GLU A 383 -1.66 -13.31 -29.09
CA GLU A 383 -2.25 -13.54 -30.42
C GLU A 383 -1.28 -14.18 -31.42
N THR A 384 0.00 -13.79 -31.35
CA THR A 384 0.97 -14.10 -32.41
C THR A 384 1.96 -15.20 -32.04
N ARG A 385 1.92 -15.70 -30.82
CA ARG A 385 2.93 -16.59 -30.27
C ARG A 385 2.37 -17.97 -29.93
N ASP A 386 3.20 -19.01 -30.10
CA ASP A 386 2.90 -20.32 -29.56
C ASP A 386 2.69 -20.20 -28.03
N PRO A 387 1.52 -20.61 -27.51
CA PRO A 387 1.19 -20.45 -26.10
C PRO A 387 1.97 -21.37 -25.16
N LEU A 388 2.58 -22.47 -25.67
CA LEU A 388 3.22 -23.46 -24.81
C LEU A 388 4.59 -23.08 -24.24
N PRO A 389 5.45 -22.25 -24.89
CA PRO A 389 6.77 -21.96 -24.32
C PRO A 389 6.76 -21.10 -23.05
N GLY A 390 5.72 -20.33 -22.81
CA GLY A 390 5.74 -19.27 -21.77
C GLY A 390 4.68 -19.40 -20.69
N ILE A 391 5.08 -19.14 -19.44
CA ILE A 391 4.19 -18.88 -18.31
C ILE A 391 3.65 -17.46 -18.47
N LEU A 392 2.48 -17.29 -19.08
CA LEU A 392 1.96 -16.00 -19.54
C LEU A 392 0.63 -15.60 -18.87
N GLY A 393 0.17 -16.33 -17.87
CA GLY A 393 -1.15 -16.08 -17.26
C GLY A 393 -1.29 -14.67 -16.74
N TYR A 394 -0.31 -14.17 -15.97
CA TYR A 394 -0.31 -12.81 -15.47
C TYR A 394 -0.20 -11.76 -16.61
N ASN A 395 0.73 -11.95 -17.55
CA ASN A 395 0.86 -11.07 -18.74
C ASN A 395 -0.49 -10.93 -19.48
N ASN A 396 -1.17 -12.05 -19.69
CA ASN A 396 -2.45 -12.08 -20.40
C ASN A 396 -3.58 -11.43 -19.60
N ALA A 397 -3.57 -11.56 -18.26
CA ALA A 397 -4.53 -10.87 -17.40
C ALA A 397 -4.41 -9.35 -17.54
N VAL A 398 -3.19 -8.81 -17.49
CA VAL A 398 -2.95 -7.37 -17.68
C VAL A 398 -3.40 -6.92 -19.07
N LEU A 399 -3.14 -7.72 -20.11
CA LEU A 399 -3.61 -7.43 -21.46
C LEU A 399 -5.14 -7.44 -21.59
N MET A 400 -5.83 -8.39 -20.94
CA MET A 400 -7.29 -8.43 -20.90
C MET A 400 -7.87 -7.18 -20.23
N GLU A 401 -7.33 -6.81 -19.09
CA GLU A 401 -7.83 -5.68 -18.27
C GLU A 401 -7.67 -4.32 -18.96
N ASN A 402 -6.63 -4.17 -19.77
CA ASN A 402 -6.33 -2.91 -20.45
C ASN A 402 -6.76 -2.90 -21.94
N SER A 403 -7.25 -4.02 -22.45
CA SER A 403 -7.71 -4.10 -23.84
C SER A 403 -8.85 -3.08 -24.14
N PRO A 404 -8.74 -2.30 -25.20
CA PRO A 404 -9.81 -1.40 -25.64
C PRO A 404 -11.10 -2.16 -26.04
N ASN A 405 -10.98 -3.45 -26.36
CA ASN A 405 -12.08 -4.32 -26.75
C ASN A 405 -12.50 -5.31 -25.65
N LYS A 406 -12.10 -5.09 -24.39
CA LYS A 406 -12.32 -6.04 -23.28
C LYS A 406 -13.79 -6.41 -23.06
N THR A 407 -14.71 -5.51 -23.30
CA THR A 407 -16.16 -5.73 -23.16
C THR A 407 -16.74 -6.64 -24.24
N LEU A 408 -16.00 -6.95 -25.29
CA LEU A 408 -16.39 -7.81 -26.40
C LEU A 408 -15.54 -9.09 -26.47
N SER A 409 -14.26 -8.99 -26.11
CA SER A 409 -13.27 -10.05 -26.35
C SER A 409 -13.03 -10.96 -25.14
N CYS A 410 -13.21 -10.47 -23.92
CA CYS A 410 -12.89 -11.19 -22.68
C CYS A 410 -13.74 -10.80 -21.45
N ASP A 411 -14.89 -10.18 -21.67
CA ASP A 411 -15.79 -9.72 -20.61
C ASP A 411 -16.24 -10.86 -19.67
N GLY A 412 -16.51 -12.05 -20.19
CA GLY A 412 -16.85 -13.22 -19.39
C GLY A 412 -15.69 -13.62 -18.49
N ALA A 413 -14.48 -13.76 -19.03
CA ALA A 413 -13.29 -14.11 -18.26
C ALA A 413 -12.98 -13.06 -17.17
N LEU A 414 -13.02 -11.76 -17.52
CA LEU A 414 -12.79 -10.67 -16.56
C LEU A 414 -13.82 -10.67 -15.42
N ASN A 415 -15.07 -10.97 -15.70
CA ASN A 415 -16.10 -11.07 -14.67
C ASN A 415 -15.75 -12.16 -13.63
N TYR A 416 -15.29 -13.33 -14.07
CA TYR A 416 -14.88 -14.42 -13.17
C TYR A 416 -13.57 -14.12 -12.44
N ILE A 417 -12.58 -13.50 -13.08
CA ILE A 417 -11.32 -13.07 -12.45
C ILE A 417 -11.63 -12.08 -11.33
N ASN A 418 -12.40 -11.02 -11.61
CA ASN A 418 -12.73 -9.98 -10.63
C ASN A 418 -13.58 -10.50 -9.47
N ALA A 419 -14.54 -11.39 -9.75
CA ALA A 419 -15.33 -12.03 -8.70
C ALA A 419 -14.45 -12.87 -7.76
N TYR A 420 -13.47 -13.62 -8.32
CA TYR A 420 -12.55 -14.42 -7.50
C TYR A 420 -11.61 -13.55 -6.66
N ARG A 421 -11.02 -12.50 -7.24
CA ARG A 421 -10.18 -11.53 -6.52
C ARG A 421 -10.92 -10.87 -5.35
N THR A 422 -12.17 -10.53 -5.56
CA THR A 422 -13.02 -9.95 -4.50
C THR A 422 -13.31 -10.96 -3.39
N ALA A 423 -13.54 -12.22 -3.75
CA ALA A 423 -13.88 -13.28 -2.78
C ALA A 423 -12.68 -13.81 -2.00
N VAL A 424 -11.49 -13.81 -2.61
CA VAL A 424 -10.27 -14.40 -2.06
C VAL A 424 -9.12 -13.39 -2.20
N PRO A 425 -8.96 -12.46 -1.24
CA PRO A 425 -7.84 -11.54 -1.22
C PRO A 425 -6.49 -12.26 -1.17
N VAL A 426 -5.47 -11.67 -1.79
CA VAL A 426 -4.10 -12.18 -1.80
C VAL A 426 -3.22 -11.41 -0.82
N PRO A 427 -2.16 -12.04 -0.24
CA PRO A 427 -1.18 -11.32 0.56
C PRO A 427 -0.30 -10.41 -0.33
N ALA A 428 0.29 -9.38 0.26
CA ALA A 428 1.19 -8.45 -0.44
C ALA A 428 2.44 -9.13 -1.05
N SER A 429 2.78 -10.33 -0.58
CA SER A 429 3.88 -11.15 -1.09
C SER A 429 3.56 -11.93 -2.38
N ALA A 430 2.31 -11.86 -2.87
CA ALA A 430 1.86 -12.53 -4.08
C ALA A 430 1.34 -11.52 -5.11
N CYS A 431 1.32 -11.93 -6.37
CA CYS A 431 0.60 -11.18 -7.39
C CYS A 431 -0.91 -11.40 -7.27
N GLU A 432 -1.70 -10.58 -7.93
CA GLU A 432 -3.14 -10.76 -8.09
C GLU A 432 -3.47 -12.10 -8.76
N TRP A 433 -4.64 -12.68 -8.40
CA TRP A 433 -5.18 -13.84 -9.09
C TRP A 433 -5.37 -13.56 -10.57
N PHE A 434 -4.91 -14.49 -11.42
CA PHE A 434 -5.04 -14.42 -12.87
C PHE A 434 -5.56 -15.74 -13.46
N LEU A 435 -6.11 -15.69 -14.66
CA LEU A 435 -6.47 -16.88 -15.42
C LEU A 435 -5.21 -17.49 -16.02
N PRO A 436 -4.91 -18.77 -15.75
CA PRO A 436 -3.68 -19.41 -16.21
C PRO A 436 -3.56 -19.44 -17.74
N SER A 437 -2.32 -19.37 -18.22
CA SER A 437 -1.99 -19.64 -19.61
C SER A 437 -2.10 -21.13 -19.94
N LEU A 438 -2.02 -21.44 -21.23
CA LEU A 438 -2.06 -22.83 -21.68
C LEU A 438 -0.88 -23.63 -21.14
N ARG A 439 0.30 -23.00 -20.99
CA ARG A 439 1.49 -23.63 -20.43
C ARG A 439 1.28 -24.01 -18.96
N GLU A 440 0.76 -23.10 -18.17
CA GLU A 440 0.50 -23.32 -16.74
C GLU A 440 -0.54 -24.44 -16.55
N LEU A 441 -1.56 -24.50 -17.39
CA LEU A 441 -2.52 -25.60 -17.36
C LEU A 441 -1.91 -26.92 -17.80
N ALA A 442 -0.98 -26.91 -18.75
CA ALA A 442 -0.28 -28.13 -19.20
C ALA A 442 0.64 -28.67 -18.10
N ASP A 443 1.40 -27.80 -17.42
CA ASP A 443 2.25 -28.17 -16.29
C ASP A 443 1.42 -28.70 -15.10
N LEU A 444 0.20 -28.22 -14.92
CA LEU A 444 -0.71 -28.68 -13.88
C LEU A 444 -1.17 -30.15 -14.10
N VAL A 445 -1.26 -30.62 -15.34
CA VAL A 445 -1.65 -32.01 -15.65
C VAL A 445 -0.73 -33.04 -14.99
N ASP A 446 0.56 -32.77 -14.98
CA ASP A 446 1.56 -33.70 -14.42
C ASP A 446 1.48 -33.82 -12.89
N VAL A 447 0.88 -32.83 -12.25
CA VAL A 447 0.81 -32.73 -10.78
C VAL A 447 -0.62 -32.76 -10.21
N VAL A 448 -1.62 -32.88 -11.08
CA VAL A 448 -3.04 -32.74 -10.72
C VAL A 448 -3.47 -33.67 -9.59
N SER A 449 -3.00 -34.88 -9.55
CA SER A 449 -3.35 -35.86 -8.50
C SER A 449 -2.83 -35.44 -7.12
N THR A 450 -1.58 -34.94 -7.05
CA THR A 450 -1.00 -34.42 -5.82
C THR A 450 -1.77 -33.18 -5.35
N VAL A 451 -2.02 -32.27 -6.26
CA VAL A 451 -2.74 -31.02 -6.00
C VAL A 451 -4.15 -31.28 -5.51
N ASN A 452 -4.92 -32.17 -6.16
CA ASN A 452 -6.28 -32.54 -5.75
C ASN A 452 -6.33 -33.12 -4.34
N THR A 453 -5.38 -34.00 -4.00
CA THR A 453 -5.30 -34.55 -2.63
C THR A 453 -5.18 -33.43 -1.58
N LYS A 454 -4.43 -32.36 -1.87
CA LYS A 454 -4.21 -31.24 -0.95
C LYS A 454 -5.35 -30.22 -0.98
N ILE A 455 -5.97 -29.99 -2.15
CA ILE A 455 -7.20 -29.21 -2.26
C ILE A 455 -8.31 -29.83 -1.42
N ALA A 456 -8.54 -31.14 -1.52
CA ALA A 456 -9.54 -31.86 -0.72
C ALA A 456 -9.23 -31.77 0.77
N ALA A 457 -7.97 -31.92 1.17
CA ALA A 457 -7.55 -31.81 2.57
C ALA A 457 -7.79 -30.39 3.13
N ALA A 458 -7.67 -29.34 2.30
CA ALA A 458 -7.97 -27.97 2.64
C ALA A 458 -9.46 -27.59 2.50
N GLY A 459 -10.34 -28.57 2.20
CA GLY A 459 -11.78 -28.33 2.04
C GLY A 459 -12.18 -27.61 0.76
N GLY A 460 -11.28 -27.55 -0.22
CA GLY A 460 -11.51 -26.94 -1.53
C GLY A 460 -12.21 -27.87 -2.52
N GLU A 461 -12.50 -27.32 -3.69
CA GLU A 461 -13.11 -28.04 -4.81
C GLU A 461 -12.03 -28.65 -5.70
N GLU A 462 -11.97 -29.99 -5.73
CA GLU A 462 -11.02 -30.70 -6.56
C GLU A 462 -11.12 -30.30 -8.04
N LEU A 463 -9.98 -30.30 -8.73
CA LEU A 463 -9.93 -30.16 -10.18
C LEU A 463 -10.59 -31.38 -10.79
N ILE A 464 -11.57 -31.14 -11.67
CA ILE A 464 -12.42 -32.20 -12.19
C ILE A 464 -11.62 -33.15 -13.10
N GLU A 465 -11.56 -34.39 -12.68
CA GLU A 465 -10.90 -35.50 -13.43
C GLU A 465 -11.87 -36.28 -14.34
N ASN A 466 -13.18 -36.09 -14.21
CA ASN A 466 -14.18 -36.86 -14.95
C ASN A 466 -14.82 -36.08 -16.09
N GLY A 467 -14.80 -36.65 -17.28
CA GLY A 467 -15.18 -36.03 -18.54
C GLY A 467 -16.55 -35.37 -18.59
N GLY A 468 -16.57 -34.17 -19.14
CA GLY A 468 -17.74 -33.28 -19.32
C GLY A 468 -17.29 -31.85 -19.54
N ASN A 469 -18.22 -30.90 -19.67
CA ASN A 469 -17.87 -29.48 -19.79
C ASN A 469 -17.17 -28.94 -18.54
N GLY A 470 -17.39 -29.54 -17.38
CA GLY A 470 -16.75 -29.17 -16.11
C GLY A 470 -15.27 -29.56 -16.00
N SER A 471 -14.74 -30.39 -16.87
CA SER A 471 -13.31 -30.77 -16.92
C SER A 471 -12.48 -29.92 -17.89
N ARG A 472 -13.09 -28.92 -18.52
CA ARG A 472 -12.43 -28.03 -19.47
C ARG A 472 -12.19 -26.69 -18.81
N TYR A 473 -10.94 -26.36 -18.61
CA TYR A 473 -10.51 -25.12 -18.01
C TYR A 473 -10.14 -24.12 -19.10
N TRP A 474 -10.66 -22.91 -19.01
CA TRP A 474 -10.24 -21.82 -19.88
C TRP A 474 -8.78 -21.45 -19.61
N SER A 475 -8.01 -21.32 -20.68
CA SER A 475 -6.72 -20.64 -20.60
C SER A 475 -6.87 -19.17 -20.99
N SER A 476 -5.90 -18.37 -20.58
CA SER A 476 -5.81 -16.96 -20.99
C SER A 476 -5.22 -16.78 -22.39
N ASN A 477 -4.93 -17.81 -23.17
CA ASN A 477 -4.33 -17.68 -24.49
C ASN A 477 -5.39 -17.67 -25.60
N GLU A 478 -5.27 -16.69 -26.50
CA GLU A 478 -5.97 -16.63 -27.78
C GLU A 478 -5.25 -17.48 -28.81
N ARG A 479 -5.98 -18.00 -29.77
CA ARG A 479 -5.38 -18.76 -30.87
C ARG A 479 -4.81 -17.77 -31.90
N PRO A 480 -3.52 -17.85 -32.25
CA PRO A 480 -2.93 -17.03 -33.29
C PRO A 480 -3.73 -17.04 -34.60
N GLY A 481 -3.99 -15.84 -35.14
CA GLY A 481 -4.69 -15.66 -36.40
C GLY A 481 -6.19 -16.01 -36.41
N ASN A 482 -6.80 -16.25 -35.23
CA ASN A 482 -8.23 -16.53 -35.14
C ASN A 482 -8.88 -15.94 -33.90
N SER A 483 -9.48 -14.78 -34.04
CA SER A 483 -10.15 -14.05 -32.95
C SER A 483 -11.37 -14.75 -32.35
N TYR A 484 -11.93 -15.72 -33.03
CA TYR A 484 -13.16 -16.42 -32.59
C TYR A 484 -12.92 -17.42 -31.47
N VAL A 485 -11.70 -17.89 -31.26
CA VAL A 485 -11.41 -18.99 -30.36
C VAL A 485 -10.35 -18.65 -29.31
N VAL A 486 -10.49 -19.32 -28.16
CA VAL A 486 -9.55 -19.29 -27.03
C VAL A 486 -9.23 -20.73 -26.66
N TYR A 487 -8.05 -20.99 -26.14
CA TYR A 487 -7.67 -22.33 -25.73
C TYR A 487 -8.38 -22.76 -24.45
N GLN A 488 -8.75 -24.04 -24.43
CA GLN A 488 -9.15 -24.76 -23.21
C GLN A 488 -8.24 -25.99 -23.05
N HIS A 489 -8.00 -26.32 -21.80
CA HIS A 489 -7.25 -27.50 -21.41
C HIS A 489 -8.13 -28.50 -20.65
N ASN A 490 -8.06 -29.77 -20.99
CA ASN A 490 -8.69 -30.85 -20.24
C ASN A 490 -7.63 -31.48 -19.34
N LEU A 491 -7.75 -31.32 -18.05
CA LEU A 491 -6.77 -31.78 -17.07
C LEU A 491 -6.75 -33.32 -16.92
N VAL A 492 -7.79 -34.00 -17.38
CA VAL A 492 -7.88 -35.48 -17.34
C VAL A 492 -7.11 -36.14 -18.48
N SER A 493 -7.35 -35.65 -19.68
CA SER A 493 -6.78 -36.27 -20.91
C SER A 493 -5.50 -35.60 -21.38
N GLY A 494 -5.12 -34.46 -20.77
CA GLY A 494 -4.07 -33.60 -21.30
C GLY A 494 -4.45 -32.92 -22.63
N GLY A 495 -5.71 -33.05 -23.05
CA GLY A 495 -6.18 -32.60 -24.37
C GLY A 495 -6.41 -31.10 -24.43
N ILE A 496 -5.85 -30.45 -25.45
CA ILE A 496 -6.07 -29.05 -25.77
C ILE A 496 -7.19 -28.94 -26.79
N SER A 497 -8.10 -27.99 -26.58
CA SER A 497 -9.17 -27.65 -27.52
C SER A 497 -9.22 -26.14 -27.76
N THR A 498 -9.79 -25.76 -28.91
CA THR A 498 -9.92 -24.37 -29.34
C THR A 498 -11.38 -24.04 -29.62
N PRO A 499 -12.23 -23.98 -28.58
CA PRO A 499 -13.64 -23.67 -28.77
C PRO A 499 -13.84 -22.19 -29.08
N TYR A 500 -15.04 -21.89 -29.61
CA TYR A 500 -15.46 -20.48 -29.72
C TYR A 500 -15.53 -19.83 -28.31
N ARG A 501 -15.03 -18.58 -28.20
CA ARG A 501 -15.03 -17.85 -26.94
C ARG A 501 -16.42 -17.42 -26.48
N SER A 502 -17.37 -17.22 -27.40
CA SER A 502 -18.72 -16.78 -27.09
C SER A 502 -19.73 -17.92 -27.09
N ALA A 503 -20.85 -17.64 -26.45
CA ALA A 503 -21.94 -18.52 -26.10
C ALA A 503 -22.48 -19.44 -27.23
N GLY A 504 -23.09 -20.52 -26.82
CA GLY A 504 -23.91 -21.47 -27.56
C GLY A 504 -23.64 -22.91 -27.18
N SER A 505 -22.44 -23.42 -27.20
CA SER A 505 -22.15 -24.82 -26.86
C SER A 505 -20.83 -25.05 -26.14
N THR A 506 -20.07 -24.02 -25.91
CA THR A 506 -18.73 -24.12 -25.31
C THR A 506 -18.65 -23.23 -24.06
N ALA A 507 -18.90 -23.87 -22.95
CA ALA A 507 -18.65 -23.31 -21.64
C ALA A 507 -17.46 -24.03 -21.02
N GLY A 508 -16.71 -23.38 -20.16
CA GLY A 508 -15.58 -23.92 -19.43
C GLY A 508 -15.50 -23.32 -18.04
N VAL A 509 -14.64 -23.92 -17.24
CA VAL A 509 -14.38 -23.53 -15.87
C VAL A 509 -13.28 -22.47 -15.82
N PHE A 510 -13.41 -21.51 -14.93
CA PHE A 510 -12.38 -20.54 -14.59
C PHE A 510 -11.75 -20.90 -13.26
N ARG A 511 -10.48 -21.36 -13.30
CA ARG A 511 -9.69 -21.65 -12.11
C ARG A 511 -8.49 -20.73 -12.09
N MET A 512 -8.33 -19.97 -11.02
CA MET A 512 -7.30 -18.94 -10.95
C MET A 512 -5.96 -19.50 -10.46
N MET A 513 -4.87 -18.83 -10.85
CA MET A 513 -3.54 -19.02 -10.30
C MET A 513 -2.99 -17.67 -9.80
N LEU A 514 -1.99 -17.73 -8.94
CA LEU A 514 -1.16 -16.60 -8.55
C LEU A 514 0.31 -17.01 -8.54
N ALA A 515 1.21 -16.04 -8.62
CA ALA A 515 2.65 -16.20 -8.39
C ALA A 515 3.05 -15.57 -7.06
N PHE A 516 4.07 -16.14 -6.42
CA PHE A 516 4.62 -15.65 -5.15
C PHE A 516 6.15 -15.70 -5.13
#